data_6c95aba805696896f9d1e15e63de61bb
#
_entry.id   6c95aba805696896f9d1e15e63de61bb
#
_cell.length_a   1.000
_cell.length_b   1.000
_cell.length_c   1.000
_cell.angle_alpha   90.00
_cell.angle_beta   90.00
_cell.angle_gamma   90.00
#
_symmetry.space_group_name_H-M   'P 1'
#
loop_
_entity.id
_entity.type
_entity.pdbx_description
1 polymer ?
#
loop_
_entity_poly.entity_id
_entity_poly.type
_entity_poly.pdbx_seq_one_letter_code
_entity_poly.pdbx_strand_id
1 'polypeptide(L)'
;MEKTLVIGSCTVDIVIPTPRLPSTTDSINSGVHHYALGGCAYNVSQMQRLLSVPYLHGVTIGSGIYGDFVKKELEKKGIPVFRTSKEPHGACICLVEESGERSFIAYHGIEYKFDRAWFKTIDLKQFSSVYLCGLELEEDTGEEIVLFLEENNFKNIYFAPGPRLLTIKKSFVDRIFALKPIIHLNDQEIVSYTKDSDLKRAMRTLQAMTGNDVIVTMGKDGAMIAHGDETIYEESRESEVVDSIGAGDCHLGTYIAFRNMGKERREALKKANLFASEVVRHEGPTLTRDDVERLLLSD
;
A
#
# COMPACT_ATOMS: atom_id res chain seq x y z
N MET A 1 13.80 -17.46 -0.55
CA MET A 1 13.00 -16.25 -0.25
C MET A 1 11.53 -16.63 -0.26
N GLU A 2 10.79 -16.15 0.71
CA GLU A 2 9.34 -16.34 0.77
C GLU A 2 8.66 -15.49 -0.31
N LYS A 3 7.48 -15.92 -0.78
CA LYS A 3 6.74 -15.26 -1.86
C LYS A 3 5.49 -14.55 -1.31
N THR A 4 5.22 -13.34 -1.79
CA THR A 4 4.05 -12.55 -1.38
C THR A 4 2.98 -12.53 -2.48
N LEU A 5 1.72 -12.78 -2.08
CA LEU A 5 0.54 -12.42 -2.87
C LEU A 5 0.13 -10.98 -2.50
N VAL A 6 0.11 -10.08 -3.46
CA VAL A 6 -0.29 -8.69 -3.27
C VAL A 6 -1.69 -8.54 -3.86
N ILE A 7 -2.69 -8.33 -3.00
CA ILE A 7 -4.08 -8.10 -3.39
C ILE A 7 -4.37 -6.61 -3.35
N GLY A 8 -4.97 -6.09 -4.42
CA GLY A 8 -5.41 -4.71 -4.53
C GLY A 8 -5.10 -4.09 -5.88
N SER A 9 -5.49 -2.84 -6.03
CA SER A 9 -5.54 -2.11 -7.28
C SER A 9 -4.17 -1.69 -7.84
N CYS A 10 -4.15 -1.55 -9.16
CA CYS A 10 -3.16 -0.80 -9.92
C CYS A 10 -3.94 0.25 -10.72
N THR A 11 -3.89 1.50 -10.32
CA THR A 11 -4.70 2.58 -10.88
C THR A 11 -3.95 3.44 -11.88
N VAL A 12 -4.69 4.29 -12.58
CA VAL A 12 -4.12 5.42 -13.32
C VAL A 12 -4.29 6.67 -12.46
N ASP A 13 -3.21 7.27 -12.04
CA ASP A 13 -3.21 8.57 -11.41
C ASP A 13 -3.09 9.65 -12.48
N ILE A 14 -4.12 10.51 -12.57
CA ILE A 14 -4.17 11.67 -13.46
C ILE A 14 -3.72 12.86 -12.62
N VAL A 15 -2.44 13.19 -12.68
CA VAL A 15 -1.85 14.26 -11.89
C VAL A 15 -2.06 15.59 -12.60
N ILE A 16 -2.76 16.52 -11.95
CA ILE A 16 -3.14 17.81 -12.48
C ILE A 16 -2.61 18.92 -11.55
N PRO A 17 -1.49 19.57 -11.89
CA PRO A 17 -1.04 20.75 -11.17
C PRO A 17 -2.08 21.87 -11.26
N THR A 18 -2.39 22.51 -10.15
CA THR A 18 -3.39 23.58 -10.09
C THR A 18 -2.94 24.67 -9.12
N PRO A 19 -3.20 25.96 -9.40
CA PRO A 19 -2.88 27.04 -8.46
C PRO A 19 -3.65 26.94 -7.13
N ARG A 20 -4.85 26.38 -7.16
CA ARG A 20 -5.73 26.13 -6.01
C ARG A 20 -6.84 25.17 -6.38
N LEU A 21 -7.59 24.66 -5.42
CA LEU A 21 -8.82 23.92 -5.71
C LEU A 21 -9.91 24.89 -6.23
N PRO A 22 -10.70 24.48 -7.25
CA PRO A 22 -11.87 25.25 -7.67
C PRO A 22 -12.97 25.20 -6.59
N SER A 23 -13.58 26.34 -6.29
CA SER A 23 -14.82 26.39 -5.52
C SER A 23 -16.03 26.06 -6.39
N THR A 24 -17.21 25.90 -5.77
CA THR A 24 -18.46 25.71 -6.51
C THR A 24 -18.68 26.86 -7.48
N THR A 25 -19.02 26.57 -8.73
CA THR A 25 -19.21 27.52 -9.84
C THR A 25 -17.94 28.20 -10.36
N ASP A 26 -16.79 27.83 -9.86
CA ASP A 26 -15.49 28.34 -10.30
C ASP A 26 -14.93 27.54 -11.48
N SER A 27 -14.07 28.17 -12.26
CA SER A 27 -13.30 27.53 -13.32
C SER A 27 -11.88 28.00 -13.24
N ILE A 28 -10.94 27.07 -13.22
CA ILE A 28 -9.50 27.35 -13.23
C ILE A 28 -8.83 26.65 -14.39
N ASN A 29 -7.81 27.28 -14.94
CA ASN A 29 -6.97 26.66 -15.95
C ASN A 29 -5.82 25.97 -15.25
N SER A 30 -5.61 24.71 -15.58
CA SER A 30 -4.48 23.93 -15.14
C SER A 30 -3.36 23.94 -16.20
N GLY A 31 -2.16 23.65 -15.77
CA GLY A 31 -1.03 23.41 -16.66
C GLY A 31 -1.09 22.03 -17.33
N VAL A 32 0.08 21.49 -17.66
CA VAL A 32 0.19 20.16 -18.26
C VAL A 32 -0.08 19.09 -17.23
N HIS A 33 -1.02 18.20 -17.52
CA HIS A 33 -1.28 17.00 -16.72
C HIS A 33 -0.46 15.81 -17.24
N HIS A 34 -0.24 14.83 -16.39
CA HIS A 34 0.39 13.58 -16.77
C HIS A 34 -0.30 12.37 -16.13
N TYR A 35 -0.10 11.20 -16.74
CA TYR A 35 -0.59 9.93 -16.22
C TYR A 35 0.56 9.16 -15.58
N ALA A 36 0.28 8.58 -14.42
CA ALA A 36 1.19 7.69 -13.71
C ALA A 36 0.47 6.40 -13.29
N LEU A 37 1.24 5.33 -13.06
CA LEU A 37 0.69 4.17 -12.36
C LEU A 37 0.68 4.44 -10.86
N GLY A 38 -0.44 4.14 -10.20
CA GLY A 38 -0.64 4.30 -8.78
C GLY A 38 -1.39 3.13 -8.17
N GLY A 39 -1.87 3.34 -6.93
CA GLY A 39 -2.56 2.35 -6.11
C GLY A 39 -1.63 1.69 -5.09
N CYS A 40 -2.11 1.55 -3.84
CA CYS A 40 -1.30 1.06 -2.72
C CYS A 40 -0.70 -0.32 -3.01
N ALA A 41 -1.48 -1.25 -3.55
CA ALA A 41 -1.01 -2.58 -3.87
C ALA A 41 0.04 -2.58 -4.98
N TYR A 42 -0.15 -1.75 -6.02
CA TYR A 42 0.88 -1.56 -7.04
C TYR A 42 2.18 -1.03 -6.41
N ASN A 43 2.11 0.00 -5.58
CA ASN A 43 3.29 0.60 -4.94
C ASN A 43 4.04 -0.42 -4.08
N VAL A 44 3.34 -1.20 -3.25
CA VAL A 44 3.93 -2.30 -2.46
C VAL A 44 4.58 -3.34 -3.37
N SER A 45 3.92 -3.73 -4.47
CA SER A 45 4.45 -4.71 -5.43
C SER A 45 5.72 -4.23 -6.11
N GLN A 46 5.87 -2.92 -6.35
CA GLN A 46 7.09 -2.35 -6.91
C GLN A 46 8.29 -2.54 -6.00
N MET A 47 8.13 -2.44 -4.68
CA MET A 47 9.23 -2.70 -3.75
C MET A 47 9.66 -4.17 -3.78
N GLN A 48 8.70 -5.12 -3.88
CA GLN A 48 9.05 -6.54 -4.08
C GLN A 48 9.86 -6.73 -5.38
N ARG A 49 9.43 -6.11 -6.47
CA ARG A 49 10.10 -6.18 -7.78
C ARG A 49 11.50 -5.57 -7.75
N LEU A 50 11.64 -4.37 -7.21
CA LEU A 50 12.91 -3.64 -7.17
C LEU A 50 13.94 -4.33 -6.29
N LEU A 51 13.50 -4.94 -5.19
CA LEU A 51 14.32 -5.73 -4.27
C LEU A 51 14.48 -7.20 -4.72
N SER A 52 13.95 -7.56 -5.90
CA SER A 52 14.06 -8.91 -6.48
C SER A 52 13.50 -10.02 -5.57
N VAL A 53 12.45 -9.72 -4.80
CA VAL A 53 11.74 -10.69 -3.96
C VAL A 53 10.55 -11.26 -4.74
N PRO A 54 10.32 -12.58 -4.73
CA PRO A 54 9.21 -13.18 -5.45
C PRO A 54 7.84 -12.68 -4.98
N TYR A 55 6.99 -12.29 -5.92
CA TYR A 55 5.62 -11.84 -5.64
C TYR A 55 4.66 -12.20 -6.78
N LEU A 56 3.38 -12.06 -6.54
CA LEU A 56 2.32 -11.99 -7.54
C LEU A 56 1.41 -10.82 -7.19
N HIS A 57 1.22 -9.89 -8.11
CA HIS A 57 0.21 -8.84 -7.97
C HIS A 57 -1.11 -9.35 -8.56
N GLY A 58 -2.04 -9.72 -7.68
CA GLY A 58 -3.33 -10.31 -8.03
C GLY A 58 -4.39 -9.26 -8.38
N VAL A 59 -4.10 -8.43 -9.40
CA VAL A 59 -4.99 -7.36 -9.86
C VAL A 59 -5.62 -7.71 -11.22
N THR A 60 -6.88 -7.32 -11.39
CA THR A 60 -7.56 -7.38 -12.69
C THR A 60 -7.42 -6.04 -13.42
N ILE A 61 -6.88 -6.06 -14.63
CA ILE A 61 -6.77 -4.87 -15.48
C ILE A 61 -8.01 -4.79 -16.37
N GLY A 62 -8.73 -3.68 -16.28
CA GLY A 62 -9.94 -3.42 -17.05
C GLY A 62 -9.67 -3.01 -18.50
N SER A 63 -10.72 -2.57 -19.15
CA SER A 63 -10.74 -2.06 -20.54
C SER A 63 -10.83 -0.54 -20.58
N GLY A 64 -10.77 0.03 -21.79
CA GLY A 64 -10.83 1.46 -22.04
C GLY A 64 -9.47 2.15 -21.90
N ILE A 65 -9.49 3.48 -22.04
CA ILE A 65 -8.26 4.30 -22.12
C ILE A 65 -7.33 4.09 -20.93
N TYR A 66 -7.89 3.92 -19.73
CA TYR A 66 -7.12 3.69 -18.50
C TYR A 66 -6.54 2.27 -18.45
N GLY A 67 -7.35 1.25 -18.76
CA GLY A 67 -6.87 -0.12 -18.82
C GLY A 67 -5.78 -0.33 -19.87
N ASP A 68 -5.90 0.31 -21.03
CA ASP A 68 -4.88 0.26 -22.09
C ASP A 68 -3.59 0.97 -21.66
N PHE A 69 -3.71 2.11 -20.94
CA PHE A 69 -2.55 2.79 -20.36
C PHE A 69 -1.83 1.87 -19.35
N VAL A 70 -2.57 1.29 -18.41
CA VAL A 70 -1.99 0.39 -17.38
C VAL A 70 -1.27 -0.78 -18.03
N LYS A 71 -1.90 -1.47 -19.00
CA LYS A 71 -1.28 -2.60 -19.73
C LYS A 71 0.03 -2.20 -20.37
N LYS A 72 0.03 -1.07 -21.10
CA LYS A 72 1.21 -0.55 -21.79
C LYS A 72 2.35 -0.21 -20.82
N GLU A 73 2.03 0.42 -19.70
CA GLU A 73 3.06 0.79 -18.70
C GLU A 73 3.60 -0.44 -17.95
N LEU A 74 2.76 -1.44 -17.63
CA LEU A 74 3.21 -2.70 -17.06
C LEU A 74 4.11 -3.47 -18.03
N GLU A 75 3.74 -3.51 -19.31
CA GLU A 75 4.55 -4.15 -20.37
C GLU A 75 5.94 -3.50 -20.51
N LYS A 76 6.01 -2.16 -20.54
CA LYS A 76 7.29 -1.42 -20.56
C LYS A 76 8.19 -1.76 -19.36
N LYS A 77 7.60 -2.04 -18.20
CA LYS A 77 8.31 -2.41 -16.97
C LYS A 77 8.61 -3.91 -16.87
N GLY A 78 8.17 -4.72 -17.85
CA GLY A 78 8.29 -6.18 -17.81
C GLY A 78 7.47 -6.83 -16.69
N ILE A 79 6.37 -6.20 -16.28
CA ILE A 79 5.49 -6.70 -15.21
C ILE A 79 4.35 -7.50 -15.84
N PRO A 80 4.22 -8.80 -15.54
CA PRO A 80 3.15 -9.60 -16.10
C PRO A 80 1.78 -9.16 -15.54
N VAL A 81 0.80 -9.09 -16.44
CA VAL A 81 -0.60 -8.86 -16.07
C VAL A 81 -1.20 -10.16 -15.56
N PHE A 82 -1.72 -10.16 -14.33
CA PHE A 82 -2.36 -11.34 -13.73
C PHE A 82 -3.64 -11.72 -14.48
N ARG A 83 -4.52 -10.72 -14.73
CA ARG A 83 -5.82 -10.93 -15.34
C ARG A 83 -6.28 -9.68 -16.08
N THR A 84 -7.11 -9.87 -17.13
CA THR A 84 -7.78 -8.77 -17.83
C THR A 84 -9.29 -8.97 -17.82
N SER A 85 -10.05 -7.87 -17.89
CA SER A 85 -11.52 -7.84 -17.99
C SER A 85 -11.97 -6.91 -19.11
N LYS A 86 -13.21 -7.12 -19.59
CA LYS A 86 -13.91 -6.19 -20.49
C LYS A 86 -14.61 -5.06 -19.72
N GLU A 87 -14.72 -5.16 -18.40
CA GLU A 87 -15.26 -4.10 -17.56
C GLU A 87 -14.33 -2.88 -17.57
N PRO A 88 -14.85 -1.66 -17.38
CA PRO A 88 -14.03 -0.45 -17.36
C PRO A 88 -12.96 -0.50 -16.28
N HIS A 89 -11.80 0.06 -16.58
CA HIS A 89 -10.76 0.39 -15.61
C HIS A 89 -10.97 1.81 -15.07
N GLY A 90 -10.75 1.99 -13.77
CA GLY A 90 -10.91 3.28 -13.12
C GLY A 90 -9.66 4.16 -13.21
N ALA A 91 -9.74 5.31 -12.55
CA ALA A 91 -8.65 6.27 -12.43
C ALA A 91 -8.79 7.10 -11.15
N CYS A 92 -7.70 7.71 -10.72
CA CYS A 92 -7.66 8.67 -9.64
C CYS A 92 -7.19 10.02 -10.18
N ILE A 93 -8.02 11.05 -10.07
CA ILE A 93 -7.62 12.43 -10.35
C ILE A 93 -6.91 12.95 -9.10
N CYS A 94 -5.65 13.37 -9.26
CA CYS A 94 -4.83 13.96 -8.22
C CYS A 94 -4.63 15.45 -8.54
N LEU A 95 -5.32 16.32 -7.83
CA LEU A 95 -5.13 17.76 -7.92
C LEU A 95 -4.00 18.18 -6.99
N VAL A 96 -2.95 18.78 -7.54
CA VAL A 96 -1.74 19.17 -6.81
C VAL A 96 -1.65 20.69 -6.78
N GLU A 97 -1.87 21.30 -5.63
CA GLU A 97 -1.81 22.75 -5.46
C GLU A 97 -0.34 23.24 -5.41
N GLU A 98 -0.14 24.54 -5.72
CA GLU A 98 1.19 25.18 -5.61
C GLU A 98 1.77 25.11 -4.18
N SER A 99 0.93 24.97 -3.17
CA SER A 99 1.31 24.71 -1.78
C SER A 99 1.94 23.32 -1.56
N GLY A 100 1.78 22.40 -2.53
CA GLY A 100 2.11 20.99 -2.42
C GLY A 100 0.98 20.13 -1.82
N GLU A 101 -0.13 20.75 -1.38
CA GLU A 101 -1.30 20.01 -0.91
C GLU A 101 -2.00 19.28 -2.07
N ARG A 102 -2.66 18.18 -1.74
CA ARG A 102 -3.28 17.30 -2.74
C ARG A 102 -4.70 16.92 -2.38
N SER A 103 -5.53 16.85 -3.41
CA SER A 103 -6.89 16.36 -3.31
C SER A 103 -7.13 15.28 -4.36
N PHE A 104 -7.91 14.26 -3.98
CA PHE A 104 -8.12 13.08 -4.81
C PHE A 104 -9.60 12.90 -5.12
N ILE A 105 -9.89 12.56 -6.39
CA ILE A 105 -11.19 12.09 -6.83
C ILE A 105 -10.98 10.75 -7.50
N ALA A 106 -11.34 9.66 -6.81
CA ALA A 106 -11.18 8.31 -7.33
C ALA A 106 -12.46 7.83 -8.03
N TYR A 107 -12.30 7.27 -9.20
CA TYR A 107 -13.30 6.53 -9.94
C TYR A 107 -12.86 5.07 -9.97
N HIS A 108 -13.57 4.21 -9.23
CA HIS A 108 -13.24 2.82 -9.09
C HIS A 108 -13.80 1.99 -10.26
N GLY A 109 -12.96 1.18 -10.87
CA GLY A 109 -13.33 0.20 -11.90
C GLY A 109 -13.13 -1.23 -11.41
N ILE A 110 -12.93 -2.16 -12.36
CA ILE A 110 -12.75 -3.58 -12.06
C ILE A 110 -11.47 -3.86 -11.24
N GLU A 111 -10.47 -3.00 -11.26
CA GLU A 111 -9.22 -3.15 -10.54
C GLU A 111 -9.37 -3.09 -9.02
N TYR A 112 -10.46 -2.52 -8.52
CA TYR A 112 -10.80 -2.52 -7.10
C TYR A 112 -11.65 -3.71 -6.68
N LYS A 113 -12.22 -4.46 -7.64
CA LYS A 113 -13.04 -5.62 -7.36
C LYS A 113 -12.18 -6.87 -7.16
N PHE A 114 -12.71 -7.80 -6.40
CA PHE A 114 -12.07 -9.06 -6.10
C PHE A 114 -13.06 -10.22 -6.24
N ASP A 115 -12.59 -11.34 -6.79
CA ASP A 115 -13.30 -12.60 -6.81
C ASP A 115 -12.28 -13.73 -6.57
N ARG A 116 -12.45 -14.47 -5.49
CA ARG A 116 -11.59 -15.62 -5.15
C ARG A 116 -11.57 -16.70 -6.23
N ALA A 117 -12.58 -16.76 -7.10
CA ALA A 117 -12.57 -17.66 -8.24
C ALA A 117 -11.43 -17.37 -9.23
N TRP A 118 -10.90 -16.15 -9.27
CA TRP A 118 -9.77 -15.80 -10.14
C TRP A 118 -8.47 -16.50 -9.76
N PHE A 119 -8.38 -17.01 -8.53
CA PHE A 119 -7.20 -17.68 -7.98
C PHE A 119 -7.28 -19.21 -8.02
N LYS A 120 -8.38 -19.79 -8.54
CA LYS A 120 -8.60 -21.26 -8.56
C LYS A 120 -7.50 -22.06 -9.30
N THR A 121 -6.82 -21.43 -10.25
CA THR A 121 -5.72 -22.05 -11.03
C THR A 121 -4.34 -21.78 -10.44
N ILE A 122 -4.27 -21.00 -9.37
CA ILE A 122 -3.02 -20.62 -8.71
C ILE A 122 -2.77 -21.55 -7.53
N ASP A 123 -1.60 -22.12 -7.47
CA ASP A 123 -1.17 -22.82 -6.25
C ASP A 123 -0.88 -21.80 -5.14
N LEU A 124 -1.86 -21.58 -4.27
CA LEU A 124 -1.76 -20.61 -3.19
C LEU A 124 -0.77 -21.02 -2.10
N LYS A 125 -0.40 -22.30 -2.00
CA LYS A 125 0.59 -22.78 -1.01
C LYS A 125 2.00 -22.26 -1.25
N GLN A 126 2.29 -21.76 -2.44
CA GLN A 126 3.57 -21.11 -2.75
C GLN A 126 3.76 -19.75 -2.09
N PHE A 127 2.66 -19.13 -1.59
CA PHE A 127 2.70 -17.82 -0.95
C PHE A 127 2.68 -17.98 0.56
N SER A 128 3.75 -17.56 1.22
CA SER A 128 3.83 -17.49 2.69
C SER A 128 3.14 -16.24 3.23
N SER A 129 3.10 -15.18 2.44
CA SER A 129 2.58 -13.88 2.84
C SER A 129 1.52 -13.40 1.87
N VAL A 130 0.52 -12.69 2.40
CA VAL A 130 -0.46 -11.91 1.63
C VAL A 130 -0.47 -10.47 2.13
N TYR A 131 -0.56 -9.53 1.21
CA TYR A 131 -0.78 -8.10 1.48
C TYR A 131 -2.16 -7.69 0.97
N LEU A 132 -2.83 -6.82 1.75
CA LEU A 132 -4.06 -6.14 1.35
C LEU A 132 -4.12 -4.74 1.97
N CYS A 133 -4.78 -3.83 1.27
CA CYS A 133 -5.11 -2.50 1.81
C CYS A 133 -6.60 -2.37 2.15
N GLY A 134 -7.06 -1.17 2.48
CA GLY A 134 -8.44 -0.94 2.92
C GLY A 134 -9.41 -0.67 1.78
N LEU A 135 -8.93 -0.20 0.63
CA LEU A 135 -9.77 0.31 -0.45
C LEU A 135 -10.70 -0.76 -1.03
N GLU A 136 -10.18 -1.93 -1.34
CA GLU A 136 -10.93 -3.03 -1.94
C GLU A 136 -11.95 -3.66 -0.96
N LEU A 137 -11.76 -3.47 0.35
CA LEU A 137 -12.70 -3.94 1.38
C LEU A 137 -13.97 -3.07 1.48
N GLU A 138 -13.95 -1.85 0.95
CA GLU A 138 -15.12 -0.97 0.88
C GLU A 138 -16.01 -1.27 -0.33
N GLU A 139 -15.51 -2.02 -1.32
CA GLU A 139 -16.27 -2.44 -2.49
C GLU A 139 -17.34 -3.49 -2.16
N ASP A 140 -18.32 -3.64 -3.05
CA ASP A 140 -19.37 -4.67 -2.94
C ASP A 140 -18.76 -6.09 -2.86
N THR A 141 -17.58 -6.28 -3.45
CA THR A 141 -16.83 -7.54 -3.45
C THR A 141 -15.87 -7.69 -2.26
N GLY A 142 -15.86 -6.77 -1.31
CA GLY A 142 -14.95 -6.82 -0.15
C GLY A 142 -15.10 -8.08 0.70
N GLU A 143 -16.31 -8.66 0.77
CA GLU A 143 -16.53 -9.94 1.47
C GLU A 143 -15.77 -11.09 0.84
N GLU A 144 -15.60 -11.12 -0.49
CA GLU A 144 -14.82 -12.14 -1.18
C GLU A 144 -13.36 -12.16 -0.74
N ILE A 145 -12.78 -10.98 -0.40
CA ILE A 145 -11.43 -10.90 0.15
C ILE A 145 -11.37 -11.54 1.53
N VAL A 146 -12.34 -11.23 2.40
CA VAL A 146 -12.38 -11.81 3.76
C VAL A 146 -12.51 -13.33 3.70
N LEU A 147 -13.43 -13.85 2.88
CA LEU A 147 -13.61 -15.28 2.66
C LEU A 147 -12.33 -15.93 2.08
N PHE A 148 -11.68 -15.26 1.13
CA PHE A 148 -10.42 -15.74 0.58
C PHE A 148 -9.32 -15.89 1.63
N LEU A 149 -9.22 -14.94 2.54
CA LEU A 149 -8.25 -15.00 3.64
C LEU A 149 -8.57 -16.13 4.63
N GLU A 150 -9.85 -16.33 4.96
CA GLU A 150 -10.31 -17.38 5.87
C GLU A 150 -10.12 -18.79 5.30
N GLU A 151 -10.28 -18.96 3.98
CA GLU A 151 -10.12 -20.24 3.29
C GLU A 151 -8.65 -20.63 3.07
N ASN A 152 -7.71 -19.69 3.22
CA ASN A 152 -6.31 -19.91 2.91
C ASN A 152 -5.40 -19.63 4.12
N ASN A 153 -4.48 -20.55 4.39
CA ASN A 153 -3.57 -20.48 5.52
C ASN A 153 -2.28 -19.72 5.15
N PHE A 154 -2.34 -18.39 5.06
CA PHE A 154 -1.15 -17.58 4.92
C PHE A 154 -0.40 -17.49 6.25
N LYS A 155 0.92 -17.65 6.23
CA LYS A 155 1.77 -17.49 7.42
C LYS A 155 1.73 -16.07 7.95
N ASN A 156 1.73 -15.09 7.05
CA ASN A 156 1.67 -13.67 7.37
C ASN A 156 0.59 -12.97 6.53
N ILE A 157 -0.30 -12.26 7.18
CA ILE A 157 -1.27 -11.36 6.55
C ILE A 157 -0.82 -9.93 6.88
N TYR A 158 -0.38 -9.18 5.89
CA TYR A 158 -0.04 -7.76 6.04
C TYR A 158 -1.24 -6.91 5.66
N PHE A 159 -1.80 -6.22 6.64
CA PHE A 159 -2.99 -5.40 6.46
C PHE A 159 -2.66 -3.92 6.67
N ALA A 160 -2.77 -3.13 5.59
CA ALA A 160 -2.57 -1.69 5.58
C ALA A 160 -3.89 -0.96 5.27
N PRO A 161 -4.84 -0.91 6.20
CA PRO A 161 -6.15 -0.31 5.94
C PRO A 161 -6.10 1.20 5.75
N GLY A 162 -5.07 1.87 6.24
CA GLY A 162 -5.00 3.32 6.26
C GLY A 162 -6.19 3.93 7.02
N PRO A 163 -6.65 5.13 6.62
CA PRO A 163 -7.80 5.78 7.24
C PRO A 163 -9.10 4.99 7.04
N ARG A 164 -9.13 4.04 6.08
CA ARG A 164 -10.30 3.19 5.80
C ARG A 164 -10.65 2.23 6.93
N LEU A 165 -9.73 2.01 7.88
CA LEU A 165 -10.03 1.21 9.07
C LEU A 165 -11.26 1.71 9.84
N LEU A 166 -11.61 2.99 9.70
CA LEU A 166 -12.81 3.60 10.31
C LEU A 166 -14.09 3.40 9.51
N THR A 167 -14.00 3.10 8.22
CA THR A 167 -15.14 3.06 7.28
C THR A 167 -15.44 1.66 6.75
N ILE A 168 -14.46 0.76 6.74
CA ILE A 168 -14.67 -0.67 6.43
C ILE A 168 -15.74 -1.24 7.36
N LYS A 169 -16.61 -2.09 6.83
CA LYS A 169 -17.63 -2.80 7.62
C LYS A 169 -16.98 -3.48 8.83
N LYS A 170 -17.47 -3.16 10.04
CA LYS A 170 -16.92 -3.69 11.29
C LYS A 170 -16.81 -5.22 11.28
N SER A 171 -17.79 -5.91 10.70
CA SER A 171 -17.76 -7.37 10.58
C SER A 171 -16.57 -7.89 9.75
N PHE A 172 -16.12 -7.14 8.73
CA PHE A 172 -14.94 -7.50 7.96
C PHE A 172 -13.67 -7.29 8.77
N VAL A 173 -13.58 -6.16 9.45
CA VAL A 173 -12.43 -5.85 10.34
C VAL A 173 -12.30 -6.91 11.43
N ASP A 174 -13.41 -7.27 12.12
CA ASP A 174 -13.41 -8.28 13.19
C ASP A 174 -12.93 -9.65 12.66
N ARG A 175 -13.40 -10.07 11.47
CA ARG A 175 -12.99 -11.33 10.83
C ARG A 175 -11.52 -11.31 10.42
N ILE A 176 -11.03 -10.22 9.83
CA ILE A 176 -9.62 -10.07 9.48
C ILE A 176 -8.74 -10.07 10.73
N PHE A 177 -9.15 -9.38 11.81
CA PHE A 177 -8.40 -9.36 13.07
C PHE A 177 -8.32 -10.75 13.71
N ALA A 178 -9.38 -11.57 13.58
CA ALA A 178 -9.36 -12.95 14.05
C ALA A 178 -8.30 -13.82 13.32
N LEU A 179 -7.88 -13.44 12.12
CA LEU A 179 -6.79 -14.07 11.38
C LEU A 179 -5.40 -13.60 11.79
N LYS A 180 -5.31 -12.75 12.82
CA LYS A 180 -4.07 -12.22 13.39
C LYS A 180 -3.15 -11.54 12.35
N PRO A 181 -3.63 -10.49 11.66
CA PRO A 181 -2.80 -9.76 10.70
C PRO A 181 -1.68 -8.99 11.38
N ILE A 182 -0.59 -8.79 10.65
CA ILE A 182 0.38 -7.73 10.93
C ILE A 182 -0.23 -6.46 10.37
N ILE A 183 -0.50 -5.49 11.25
CA ILE A 183 -1.15 -4.24 10.86
C ILE A 183 -0.11 -3.14 10.64
N HIS A 184 -0.31 -2.32 9.59
CA HIS A 184 0.51 -1.16 9.30
C HIS A 184 -0.36 0.09 9.21
N LEU A 185 -0.07 1.08 10.02
CA LEU A 185 -0.77 2.38 10.10
C LEU A 185 0.24 3.50 10.30
N ASN A 186 -0.18 4.74 10.08
CA ASN A 186 0.54 5.89 10.62
C ASN A 186 0.02 6.26 12.03
N ASP A 187 0.72 7.18 12.68
CA ASP A 187 0.40 7.66 14.04
C ASP A 187 -0.99 8.29 14.15
N GLN A 188 -1.42 9.04 13.14
CA GLN A 188 -2.75 9.68 13.12
C GLN A 188 -3.86 8.65 12.93
N GLU A 189 -3.65 7.65 12.09
CA GLU A 189 -4.62 6.60 11.82
C GLU A 189 -4.87 5.72 13.05
N ILE A 190 -3.82 5.29 13.74
CA ILE A 190 -3.97 4.46 14.94
C ILE A 190 -4.61 5.23 16.08
N VAL A 191 -4.22 6.50 16.31
CA VAL A 191 -4.85 7.39 17.30
C VAL A 191 -6.33 7.59 16.97
N SER A 192 -6.65 7.81 15.70
CA SER A 192 -8.04 7.98 15.25
C SER A 192 -8.88 6.73 15.47
N TYR A 193 -8.32 5.54 15.28
CA TYR A 193 -9.02 4.28 15.47
C TYR A 193 -9.19 3.92 16.94
N THR A 194 -8.11 3.98 17.74
CA THR A 194 -8.13 3.58 19.15
C THR A 194 -8.70 4.63 20.08
N LYS A 195 -8.82 5.89 19.62
CA LYS A 195 -9.19 7.07 20.43
C LYS A 195 -8.23 7.31 21.59
N ASP A 196 -7.00 6.88 21.47
CA ASP A 196 -5.96 7.05 22.48
C ASP A 196 -4.79 7.87 21.90
N SER A 197 -4.50 9.01 22.51
CA SER A 197 -3.41 9.91 22.09
C SER A 197 -2.01 9.43 22.52
N ASP A 198 -1.91 8.49 23.47
CA ASP A 198 -0.67 7.83 23.81
C ASP A 198 -0.38 6.73 22.78
N LEU A 199 0.58 6.98 21.90
CA LEU A 199 0.87 6.09 20.79
C LEU A 199 1.26 4.67 21.22
N LYS A 200 2.05 4.53 22.29
CA LYS A 200 2.44 3.20 22.80
C LYS A 200 1.22 2.43 23.33
N ARG A 201 0.31 3.12 24.02
CA ARG A 201 -0.93 2.52 24.52
C ARG A 201 -1.88 2.17 23.38
N ALA A 202 -2.02 3.06 22.38
CA ALA A 202 -2.76 2.79 21.14
C ALA A 202 -2.25 1.54 20.42
N MET A 203 -0.92 1.41 20.28
CA MET A 203 -0.30 0.23 19.68
C MET A 203 -0.58 -1.05 20.47
N ARG A 204 -0.50 -1.01 21.81
CA ARG A 204 -0.81 -2.17 22.68
C ARG A 204 -2.29 -2.57 22.58
N THR A 205 -3.18 -1.59 22.53
CA THR A 205 -4.61 -1.83 22.33
C THR A 205 -4.88 -2.56 21.03
N LEU A 206 -4.31 -2.07 19.92
CA LEU A 206 -4.49 -2.68 18.61
C LEU A 206 -3.82 -4.05 18.53
N GLN A 207 -2.64 -4.21 19.14
CA GLN A 207 -1.95 -5.50 19.24
C GLN A 207 -2.78 -6.54 19.99
N ALA A 208 -3.45 -6.14 21.09
CA ALA A 208 -4.35 -7.03 21.81
C ALA A 208 -5.57 -7.46 20.97
N MET A 209 -6.06 -6.59 20.07
CA MET A 209 -7.17 -6.89 19.17
C MET A 209 -6.75 -7.84 18.04
N THR A 210 -5.55 -7.68 17.49
CA THR A 210 -5.07 -8.47 16.34
C THR A 210 -4.28 -9.72 16.77
N GLY A 211 -3.69 -9.71 17.97
CA GLY A 211 -2.83 -10.81 18.45
C GLY A 211 -1.52 -10.96 17.68
N ASN A 212 -1.06 -9.91 16.97
CA ASN A 212 0.16 -9.92 16.16
C ASN A 212 0.85 -8.55 16.16
N ASP A 213 1.91 -8.39 15.36
CA ASP A 213 2.69 -7.17 15.26
C ASP A 213 1.85 -5.98 14.78
N VAL A 214 2.07 -4.83 15.40
CA VAL A 214 1.53 -3.53 14.96
C VAL A 214 2.69 -2.63 14.59
N ILE A 215 2.75 -2.24 13.31
CA ILE A 215 3.76 -1.34 12.75
C ILE A 215 3.14 0.04 12.62
N VAL A 216 3.80 1.05 13.20
CA VAL A 216 3.33 2.44 13.13
C VAL A 216 4.44 3.34 12.62
N THR A 217 4.16 4.05 11.52
CA THR A 217 5.04 5.09 10.97
C THR A 217 4.70 6.45 11.58
N MET A 218 5.74 7.28 11.84
CA MET A 218 5.63 8.59 12.47
C MET A 218 6.31 9.68 11.63
N GLY A 219 6.29 9.51 10.31
CA GLY A 219 6.94 10.43 9.38
C GLY A 219 8.43 10.57 9.67
N LYS A 220 8.90 11.80 9.87
CA LYS A 220 10.31 12.10 10.17
C LYS A 220 10.83 11.46 11.46
N ASP A 221 9.95 11.13 12.39
CA ASP A 221 10.32 10.53 13.67
C ASP A 221 10.47 9.00 13.58
N GLY A 222 10.47 8.43 12.37
CA GLY A 222 10.74 7.02 12.13
C GLY A 222 9.53 6.11 12.28
N ALA A 223 9.73 4.89 12.79
CA ALA A 223 8.67 3.93 12.95
C ALA A 223 8.86 3.02 14.18
N MET A 224 7.76 2.47 14.66
CA MET A 224 7.73 1.51 15.77
C MET A 224 7.03 0.21 15.39
N ILE A 225 7.44 -0.89 16.04
CA ILE A 225 6.72 -2.17 16.02
C ILE A 225 6.41 -2.57 17.46
N ALA A 226 5.13 -2.82 17.76
CA ALA A 226 4.75 -3.57 18.95
C ALA A 226 4.80 -5.07 18.63
N HIS A 227 5.66 -5.82 19.33
CA HIS A 227 5.84 -7.26 19.17
C HIS A 227 5.88 -7.95 20.54
N GLY A 228 4.86 -8.76 20.86
CA GLY A 228 4.73 -9.32 22.21
C GLY A 228 4.76 -8.19 23.26
N ASP A 229 5.66 -8.29 24.24
CA ASP A 229 5.85 -7.26 25.27
C ASP A 229 6.87 -6.18 24.87
N GLU A 230 7.55 -6.35 23.73
CA GLU A 230 8.58 -5.43 23.26
C GLU A 230 8.00 -4.32 22.38
N THR A 231 8.72 -3.21 22.32
CA THR A 231 8.53 -2.15 21.33
C THR A 231 9.87 -1.90 20.66
N ILE A 232 9.95 -2.20 19.37
CA ILE A 232 11.10 -1.91 18.53
C ILE A 232 10.88 -0.52 17.95
N TYR A 233 11.88 0.34 18.05
CA TYR A 233 11.88 1.66 17.43
C TYR A 233 13.12 1.80 16.56
N GLU A 234 12.95 2.41 15.39
CA GLU A 234 14.01 2.83 14.49
C GLU A 234 13.70 4.25 13.99
N GLU A 235 14.70 5.12 14.06
CA GLU A 235 14.59 6.49 13.56
C GLU A 235 14.52 6.54 12.03
N SER A 236 13.93 7.60 11.50
CA SER A 236 13.98 7.90 10.07
C SER A 236 15.28 8.61 9.72
N ARG A 237 15.69 8.49 8.46
CA ARG A 237 16.74 9.35 7.93
C ARG A 237 16.16 10.72 7.63
N GLU A 238 16.89 11.78 8.00
CA GLU A 238 16.52 13.15 7.63
C GLU A 238 16.46 13.31 6.11
N SER A 239 15.35 13.86 5.61
CA SER A 239 15.07 14.00 4.18
C SER A 239 14.33 15.31 3.90
N GLU A 240 14.66 15.94 2.80
CA GLU A 240 13.83 17.01 2.24
C GLU A 240 12.62 16.37 1.55
N VAL A 241 11.43 16.73 1.98
CA VAL A 241 10.18 16.14 1.48
C VAL A 241 9.71 16.92 0.27
N VAL A 242 9.74 16.27 -0.89
CA VAL A 242 9.16 16.77 -2.16
C VAL A 242 7.73 16.23 -2.31
N ASP A 243 7.54 14.93 -2.04
CA ASP A 243 6.26 14.25 -2.20
C ASP A 243 6.14 13.12 -1.16
N SER A 244 5.08 13.12 -0.36
CA SER A 244 4.84 12.08 0.64
C SER A 244 3.96 10.92 0.16
N ILE A 245 3.45 10.98 -1.09
CA ILE A 245 2.61 9.93 -1.64
C ILE A 245 3.39 8.62 -1.77
N GLY A 246 2.76 7.51 -1.35
CA GLY A 246 3.37 6.19 -1.42
C GLY A 246 4.47 5.92 -0.40
N ALA A 247 4.80 6.87 0.50
CA ALA A 247 5.79 6.62 1.54
C ALA A 247 5.43 5.43 2.44
N GLY A 248 4.17 5.34 2.86
CA GLY A 248 3.65 4.20 3.62
C GLY A 248 3.71 2.88 2.85
N ASP A 249 3.36 2.91 1.56
CA ASP A 249 3.42 1.74 0.68
C ASP A 249 4.87 1.29 0.45
N CYS A 250 5.79 2.24 0.21
CA CYS A 250 7.22 1.99 0.11
C CYS A 250 7.77 1.40 1.40
N HIS A 251 7.40 1.96 2.55
CA HIS A 251 7.80 1.47 3.86
C HIS A 251 7.34 0.02 4.07
N LEU A 252 6.04 -0.26 3.93
CA LEU A 252 5.52 -1.62 4.15
C LEU A 252 6.02 -2.60 3.09
N GLY A 253 6.08 -2.19 1.82
CA GLY A 253 6.61 -3.02 0.74
C GLY A 253 8.07 -3.42 0.99
N THR A 254 8.90 -2.49 1.45
CA THR A 254 10.29 -2.76 1.85
C THR A 254 10.34 -3.69 3.07
N TYR A 255 9.54 -3.40 4.11
CA TYR A 255 9.48 -4.27 5.30
C TYR A 255 9.14 -5.72 4.93
N ILE A 256 8.08 -5.94 4.15
CA ILE A 256 7.68 -7.27 3.66
C ILE A 256 8.84 -7.95 2.90
N ALA A 257 9.49 -7.22 2.01
CA ALA A 257 10.59 -7.76 1.22
C ALA A 257 11.74 -8.24 2.10
N PHE A 258 12.20 -7.44 3.05
CA PHE A 258 13.28 -7.83 3.96
C PHE A 258 12.86 -8.96 4.89
N ARG A 259 11.62 -9.00 5.37
CA ARG A 259 11.08 -10.14 6.13
C ARG A 259 11.08 -11.43 5.32
N ASN A 260 10.71 -11.37 4.04
CA ASN A 260 10.73 -12.52 3.12
C ASN A 260 12.15 -12.98 2.75
N MET A 261 13.16 -12.10 2.89
CA MET A 261 14.58 -12.45 2.82
C MET A 261 15.09 -13.10 4.12
N GLY A 262 14.27 -13.23 5.16
CA GLY A 262 14.62 -13.79 6.45
C GLY A 262 15.28 -12.82 7.42
N LYS A 263 15.21 -11.52 7.15
CA LYS A 263 15.77 -10.49 8.03
C LYS A 263 14.92 -10.31 9.29
N GLU A 264 15.55 -10.00 10.40
CA GLU A 264 14.86 -9.72 11.66
C GLU A 264 14.02 -8.44 11.59
N ARG A 265 13.02 -8.31 12.49
CA ARG A 265 12.08 -7.17 12.52
C ARG A 265 12.77 -5.81 12.55
N ARG A 266 13.78 -5.68 13.40
CA ARG A 266 14.55 -4.44 13.56
C ARG A 266 15.27 -4.06 12.27
N GLU A 267 15.97 -5.00 11.64
CA GLU A 267 16.68 -4.78 10.38
C GLU A 267 15.69 -4.40 9.25
N ALA A 268 14.58 -5.14 9.15
CA ALA A 268 13.53 -4.85 8.17
C ALA A 268 12.91 -3.46 8.39
N LEU A 269 12.68 -3.05 9.65
CA LEU A 269 12.14 -1.74 9.98
C LEU A 269 13.13 -0.61 9.63
N LYS A 270 14.41 -0.78 9.98
CA LYS A 270 15.48 0.17 9.63
C LYS A 270 15.56 0.39 8.12
N LYS A 271 15.52 -0.70 7.33
CA LYS A 271 15.51 -0.61 5.87
C LYS A 271 14.24 0.02 5.35
N ALA A 272 13.07 -0.29 5.91
CA ALA A 272 11.80 0.31 5.54
C ALA A 272 11.83 1.84 5.73
N ASN A 273 12.34 2.32 6.88
CA ASN A 273 12.53 3.76 7.13
C ASN A 273 13.48 4.40 6.12
N LEU A 274 14.60 3.74 5.82
CA LEU A 274 15.60 4.24 4.86
C LEU A 274 15.00 4.43 3.46
N PHE A 275 14.25 3.44 2.97
CA PHE A 275 13.64 3.47 1.64
C PHE A 275 12.48 4.47 1.59
N ALA A 276 11.67 4.54 2.65
CA ALA A 276 10.58 5.53 2.75
C ALA A 276 11.13 6.97 2.80
N SER A 277 12.26 7.20 3.48
CA SER A 277 12.90 8.52 3.50
C SER A 277 13.52 8.92 2.16
N GLU A 278 13.81 7.98 1.29
CA GLU A 278 14.27 8.27 -0.08
C GLU A 278 13.11 8.53 -1.02
N VAL A 279 12.02 7.75 -0.97
CA VAL A 279 10.88 7.95 -1.88
C VAL A 279 10.27 9.35 -1.73
N VAL A 280 10.23 9.92 -0.52
CA VAL A 280 9.67 11.26 -0.29
C VAL A 280 10.49 12.41 -0.91
N ARG A 281 11.69 12.14 -1.38
CA ARG A 281 12.58 13.13 -2.05
C ARG A 281 12.27 13.28 -3.54
N HIS A 282 11.39 12.46 -4.09
CA HIS A 282 11.04 12.42 -5.50
C HIS A 282 9.56 12.68 -5.70
N GLU A 283 9.18 13.11 -6.89
CA GLU A 283 7.77 13.10 -7.29
C GLU A 283 7.31 11.67 -7.56
N GLY A 284 6.14 11.31 -7.04
CA GLY A 284 5.50 10.02 -7.25
C GLY A 284 5.88 8.95 -6.21
N PRO A 285 5.14 7.84 -6.22
CA PRO A 285 5.10 6.88 -5.10
C PRO A 285 6.17 5.79 -5.15
N THR A 286 7.05 5.76 -6.17
CA THR A 286 7.96 4.63 -6.39
C THR A 286 9.40 5.07 -6.66
N LEU A 287 10.34 4.30 -6.13
CA LEU A 287 11.78 4.46 -6.38
C LEU A 287 12.17 3.91 -7.76
N THR A 288 13.33 4.34 -8.24
CA THR A 288 14.00 3.75 -9.40
C THR A 288 14.90 2.58 -8.99
N ARG A 289 15.37 1.80 -9.96
CA ARG A 289 16.34 0.73 -9.69
C ARG A 289 17.66 1.29 -9.16
N ASP A 290 18.12 2.39 -9.71
CA ASP A 290 19.38 3.04 -9.29
C ASP A 290 19.30 3.54 -7.85
N ASP A 291 18.15 4.07 -7.42
CA ASP A 291 17.91 4.47 -6.02
C ASP A 291 18.03 3.26 -5.10
N VAL A 292 17.39 2.15 -5.46
CA VAL A 292 17.41 0.92 -4.66
C VAL A 292 18.83 0.35 -4.56
N GLU A 293 19.59 0.29 -5.66
CA GLU A 293 20.97 -0.19 -5.67
C GLU A 293 21.85 0.70 -4.78
N ARG A 294 21.72 2.01 -4.87
CA ARG A 294 22.44 2.97 -4.00
C ARG A 294 22.10 2.77 -2.51
N LEU A 295 20.82 2.58 -2.17
CA LEU A 295 20.36 2.39 -0.80
C LEU A 295 20.84 1.05 -0.20
N LEU A 296 20.95 0.01 -1.04
CA LEU A 296 21.48 -1.28 -0.60
C LEU A 296 23.00 -1.23 -0.31
N LEU A 297 23.72 -0.30 -0.92
CA LEU A 297 25.16 -0.11 -0.71
C LEU A 297 25.50 0.84 0.45
N SER A 298 24.52 1.56 1.00
CA SER A 298 24.69 2.61 2.01
C SER A 298 24.64 2.14 3.46
N ASP A 299 24.96 0.89 3.76
CA ASP A 299 25.10 0.32 5.14
C ASP A 299 26.50 0.33 5.66
#